data_bc42f3f936dc2c76f817aaf09a95ac3d
#
_entry.id   bc42f3f936dc2c76f817aaf09a95ac3d
#
_cell.length_a   1.000
_cell.length_b   1.000
_cell.length_c   1.000
_cell.angle_alpha   90.00
_cell.angle_beta   90.00
_cell.angle_gamma   90.00
#
_symmetry.space_group_name_H-M   'P 1'
#
loop_
_entity.id
_entity.type
_entity.pdbx_description
1 polymer ?
#
loop_
_entity_poly.entity_id
_entity_poly.type
_entity_poly.pdbx_seq_one_letter_code
_entity_poly.pdbx_strand_id
1 'polypeptide(L)'
;MRCMLTAGALVLAGCSPAFATWSIMALDQKSGTIVVASAACVAPQDLAGVRAKDLMDIQAIVVPGKAVAVAQGSFDSTRETQKLMYTELVKGTDLEHILEMILRQDPGVGMRQVAMLAVEGRRAGFTGPATSVIAAHDQGQVGGTEIWYSVQGDNFPTDEVVPAAVQALTDHKEDLAERVMTAMEAIDAKGGDRRCSCASEPKPSTACETRTAHVAYMLRADKSDSNRESYNDGRYAMYLSVSGDHIKPNENPNPVKTLRMRYDEWKRTRPN
;
A
#
# COMPACT_ATOMS: atom_id res chain seq x y z
N MET A 1 -6.19 61.97 -8.44
CA MET A 1 -5.31 60.80 -8.50
C MET A 1 -6.05 59.61 -7.89
N ARG A 2 -6.61 58.70 -8.72
CA ARG A 2 -7.39 57.54 -8.25
C ARG A 2 -6.45 56.34 -8.25
N CYS A 3 -6.16 55.79 -7.07
CA CYS A 3 -5.50 54.50 -6.91
C CYS A 3 -6.48 53.39 -7.29
N MET A 4 -6.20 52.67 -8.36
CA MET A 4 -6.84 51.40 -8.68
C MET A 4 -6.17 50.29 -7.81
N LEU A 5 -6.92 49.71 -6.91
CA LEU A 5 -6.56 48.48 -6.22
C LEU A 5 -6.85 47.30 -7.15
N THR A 6 -5.81 46.67 -7.67
CA THR A 6 -5.91 45.37 -8.33
C THR A 6 -6.01 44.30 -7.28
N ALA A 7 -7.18 43.67 -7.19
CA ALA A 7 -7.40 42.45 -6.37
C ALA A 7 -6.67 41.27 -7.02
N GLY A 8 -5.53 40.89 -6.48
CA GLY A 8 -4.86 39.64 -6.83
C GLY A 8 -5.66 38.47 -6.29
N ALA A 9 -6.18 37.62 -7.16
CA ALA A 9 -6.77 36.34 -6.79
C ALA A 9 -5.69 35.42 -6.21
N LEU A 10 -5.74 35.20 -4.91
CA LEU A 10 -4.92 34.18 -4.22
C LEU A 10 -5.47 32.81 -4.65
N VAL A 11 -4.81 32.14 -5.58
CA VAL A 11 -5.07 30.74 -5.87
C VAL A 11 -4.58 29.95 -4.67
N LEU A 12 -5.49 29.59 -3.78
CA LEU A 12 -5.24 28.58 -2.77
C LEU A 12 -5.00 27.25 -3.50
N ALA A 13 -3.72 26.93 -3.72
CA ALA A 13 -3.33 25.58 -4.09
C ALA A 13 -3.80 24.67 -2.96
N GLY A 14 -4.90 23.97 -3.18
CA GLY A 14 -5.41 22.96 -2.24
C GLY A 14 -4.32 21.92 -2.05
N CYS A 15 -3.71 21.88 -0.86
CA CYS A 15 -2.86 20.77 -0.46
C CYS A 15 -3.73 19.52 -0.49
N SER A 16 -3.57 18.67 -1.48
CA SER A 16 -4.12 17.32 -1.42
C SER A 16 -3.56 16.63 -0.18
N PRO A 17 -4.40 15.98 0.63
CA PRO A 17 -3.88 15.27 1.80
C PRO A 17 -2.85 14.24 1.36
N ALA A 18 -1.63 14.35 1.88
CA ALA A 18 -0.60 13.36 1.68
C ALA A 18 -0.94 12.15 2.55
N PHE A 19 -1.40 11.09 1.93
CA PHE A 19 -1.64 9.81 2.58
C PHE A 19 -0.33 9.03 2.66
N ALA A 20 0.54 9.37 3.63
CA ALA A 20 1.72 8.59 3.88
C ALA A 20 1.34 7.16 4.26
N THR A 21 2.04 6.22 3.68
CA THR A 21 1.62 4.83 3.62
C THR A 21 2.85 3.96 3.45
N TRP A 22 2.84 2.75 3.97
CA TRP A 22 3.78 1.73 3.51
C TRP A 22 3.02 0.56 2.88
N SER A 23 3.67 -0.08 1.94
CA SER A 23 3.13 -1.25 1.26
C SER A 23 4.20 -2.30 0.98
N ILE A 24 3.75 -3.55 0.97
CA ILE A 24 4.54 -4.72 0.62
C ILE A 24 3.77 -5.49 -0.44
N MET A 25 4.44 -5.79 -1.53
CA MET A 25 3.96 -6.72 -2.54
C MET A 25 4.91 -7.90 -2.63
N ALA A 26 4.37 -9.09 -2.81
CA ALA A 26 5.14 -10.28 -3.15
C ALA A 26 4.40 -11.10 -4.21
N LEU A 27 5.16 -11.71 -5.11
CA LEU A 27 4.65 -12.49 -6.22
C LEU A 27 5.51 -13.75 -6.37
N ASP A 28 4.87 -14.91 -6.33
CA ASP A 28 5.52 -16.20 -6.62
C ASP A 28 5.27 -16.56 -8.10
N GLN A 29 6.34 -16.57 -8.90
CA GLN A 29 6.28 -16.88 -10.33
C GLN A 29 5.76 -18.29 -10.59
N LYS A 30 6.10 -19.25 -9.73
CA LYS A 30 5.75 -20.66 -9.92
C LYS A 30 4.25 -20.90 -9.79
N SER A 31 3.64 -20.36 -8.75
CA SER A 31 2.19 -20.51 -8.51
C SER A 31 1.35 -19.44 -9.21
N GLY A 32 1.92 -18.29 -9.51
CA GLY A 32 1.22 -17.08 -9.93
C GLY A 32 0.46 -16.41 -8.79
N THR A 33 0.74 -16.81 -7.53
CA THR A 33 0.12 -16.19 -6.35
C THR A 33 0.70 -14.81 -6.11
N ILE A 34 -0.17 -13.87 -5.81
CA ILE A 34 0.14 -12.48 -5.49
C ILE A 34 -0.33 -12.20 -4.06
N VAL A 35 0.50 -11.51 -3.29
CA VAL A 35 0.09 -10.94 -1.99
C VAL A 35 0.46 -9.48 -1.97
N VAL A 36 -0.48 -8.64 -1.56
CA VAL A 36 -0.25 -7.21 -1.31
C VAL A 36 -0.84 -6.84 0.05
N ALA A 37 -0.05 -6.13 0.84
CA ALA A 37 -0.46 -5.61 2.14
C ALA A 37 0.00 -4.17 2.30
N SER A 38 -0.74 -3.40 3.07
CA SER A 38 -0.41 -2.02 3.34
C SER A 38 -1.03 -1.54 4.64
N ALA A 39 -0.43 -0.51 5.21
CA ALA A 39 -1.02 0.25 6.30
C ALA A 39 -0.67 1.74 6.18
N ALA A 40 -1.54 2.58 6.74
CA ALA A 40 -1.43 4.02 6.59
C ALA A 40 -1.93 4.77 7.83
N CYS A 41 -1.31 5.92 8.08
CA CYS A 41 -1.78 6.89 9.06
C CYS A 41 -2.80 7.85 8.40
N VAL A 42 -3.87 7.27 7.88
CA VAL A 42 -4.99 7.99 7.24
C VAL A 42 -6.24 7.73 8.06
N ALA A 43 -6.90 8.77 8.48
CA ALA A 43 -8.12 8.58 9.23
C ALA A 43 -9.25 8.01 8.33
N PRO A 44 -10.11 7.13 8.86
CA PRO A 44 -11.19 6.53 8.08
C PRO A 44 -12.11 7.55 7.39
N GLN A 45 -12.38 8.69 8.04
CA GLN A 45 -13.15 9.79 7.47
C GLN A 45 -12.50 10.43 6.24
N ASP A 46 -11.16 10.43 6.15
CA ASP A 46 -10.44 10.97 4.99
C ASP A 46 -10.61 10.05 3.78
N LEU A 47 -10.62 8.72 3.99
CA LEU A 47 -10.95 7.75 2.96
C LEU A 47 -12.38 7.92 2.46
N ALA A 48 -13.34 8.12 3.37
CA ALA A 48 -14.72 8.41 3.01
C ALA A 48 -14.85 9.73 2.22
N GLY A 49 -14.08 10.76 2.59
CA GLY A 49 -14.00 12.05 1.90
C GLY A 49 -13.55 11.93 0.43
N VAL A 50 -12.72 10.95 0.11
CA VAL A 50 -12.29 10.63 -1.26
C VAL A 50 -13.10 9.49 -1.91
N ARG A 51 -14.25 9.13 -1.32
CA ARG A 51 -15.15 8.07 -1.78
C ARG A 51 -14.49 6.70 -1.95
N ALA A 52 -13.52 6.41 -1.10
CA ALA A 52 -12.88 5.11 -1.05
C ALA A 52 -13.59 4.19 -0.06
N LYS A 53 -13.70 2.92 -0.38
CA LYS A 53 -14.21 1.89 0.54
C LYS A 53 -13.23 1.68 1.69
N ASP A 54 -11.95 1.63 1.36
CA ASP A 54 -10.84 1.41 2.27
C ASP A 54 -9.51 1.79 1.61
N LEU A 55 -8.39 1.51 2.28
CA LEU A 55 -7.05 1.81 1.75
C LEU A 55 -6.74 1.04 0.47
N MET A 56 -7.15 -0.22 0.34
CA MET A 56 -6.92 -1.04 -0.84
C MET A 56 -7.54 -0.40 -2.09
N ASP A 57 -8.73 0.17 -1.97
CA ASP A 57 -9.47 0.77 -3.07
C ASP A 57 -8.75 1.93 -3.76
N ILE A 58 -7.91 2.67 -3.01
CA ILE A 58 -7.15 3.80 -3.55
C ILE A 58 -5.72 3.45 -3.96
N GLN A 59 -5.23 2.28 -3.63
CA GLN A 59 -3.82 1.98 -3.71
C GLN A 59 -3.48 0.79 -4.60
N ALA A 60 -4.16 -0.36 -4.41
CA ALA A 60 -3.77 -1.62 -5.04
C ALA A 60 -4.30 -1.75 -6.46
N ILE A 61 -3.47 -2.30 -7.33
CA ILE A 61 -3.82 -2.74 -8.68
C ILE A 61 -3.43 -4.22 -8.78
N VAL A 62 -4.41 -5.10 -9.03
CA VAL A 62 -4.20 -6.55 -9.03
C VAL A 62 -4.63 -7.12 -10.37
N VAL A 63 -3.74 -7.84 -11.03
CA VAL A 63 -4.03 -8.64 -12.22
C VAL A 63 -3.70 -10.09 -11.87
N PRO A 64 -4.67 -10.88 -11.37
CA PRO A 64 -4.43 -12.21 -10.85
C PRO A 64 -3.63 -13.09 -11.81
N GLY A 65 -2.59 -13.76 -11.30
CA GLY A 65 -1.70 -14.61 -12.07
C GLY A 65 -0.79 -13.91 -13.07
N LYS A 66 -0.79 -12.55 -13.12
CA LYS A 66 0.03 -11.78 -14.07
C LYS A 66 0.89 -10.72 -13.39
N ALA A 67 0.28 -9.81 -12.63
CA ALA A 67 0.98 -8.65 -12.10
C ALA A 67 0.27 -8.03 -10.90
N VAL A 68 1.02 -7.26 -10.12
CA VAL A 68 0.52 -6.41 -9.04
C VAL A 68 1.23 -5.09 -9.06
N ALA A 69 0.52 -4.02 -8.73
CA ALA A 69 1.08 -2.71 -8.56
C ALA A 69 0.45 -1.98 -7.36
N VAL A 70 1.15 -0.96 -6.88
CA VAL A 70 0.64 0.00 -5.92
C VAL A 70 1.00 1.41 -6.32
N ALA A 71 0.09 2.36 -6.04
CA ALA A 71 0.34 3.78 -6.09
C ALA A 71 -0.03 4.39 -4.73
N GLN A 72 0.88 5.13 -4.11
CA GLN A 72 0.70 5.69 -2.78
C GLN A 72 1.39 7.05 -2.63
N GLY A 73 1.31 7.66 -1.43
CA GLY A 73 1.75 9.03 -1.17
C GLY A 73 0.61 10.01 -1.40
N SER A 74 0.78 11.04 -2.23
CA SER A 74 -0.32 11.94 -2.57
C SER A 74 -1.42 11.20 -3.34
N PHE A 75 -2.66 11.36 -2.88
CA PHE A 75 -3.81 10.69 -3.48
C PHE A 75 -4.15 11.26 -4.88
N ASP A 76 -4.35 10.36 -5.84
CA ASP A 76 -4.90 10.70 -7.16
C ASP A 76 -6.43 10.57 -7.14
N SER A 77 -7.14 11.70 -7.02
CA SER A 77 -8.61 11.72 -6.99
C SER A 77 -9.26 11.27 -8.32
N THR A 78 -8.51 11.30 -9.42
CA THR A 78 -9.00 10.88 -10.74
C THR A 78 -8.87 9.39 -10.96
N ARG A 79 -8.00 8.71 -10.22
CA ARG A 79 -7.63 7.29 -10.40
C ARG A 79 -7.01 6.99 -11.77
N GLU A 80 -6.57 7.99 -12.52
CA GLU A 80 -6.04 7.79 -13.87
C GLU A 80 -4.73 6.99 -13.84
N THR A 81 -3.87 7.22 -12.86
CA THR A 81 -2.64 6.43 -12.67
C THR A 81 -2.94 4.96 -12.42
N GLN A 82 -3.91 4.63 -11.55
CA GLN A 82 -4.32 3.25 -11.28
C GLN A 82 -4.95 2.59 -12.52
N LYS A 83 -5.81 3.29 -13.25
CA LYS A 83 -6.43 2.80 -14.48
C LYS A 83 -5.41 2.56 -15.58
N LEU A 84 -4.43 3.47 -15.73
CA LEU A 84 -3.31 3.32 -16.67
C LEU A 84 -2.51 2.06 -16.34
N MET A 85 -2.05 1.92 -15.09
CA MET A 85 -1.31 0.72 -14.68
C MET A 85 -2.11 -0.56 -14.95
N TYR A 86 -3.37 -0.61 -14.53
CA TYR A 86 -4.20 -1.80 -14.76
C TYR A 86 -4.32 -2.14 -16.24
N THR A 87 -4.64 -1.17 -17.07
CA THR A 87 -4.83 -1.36 -18.51
C THR A 87 -3.57 -1.92 -19.16
N GLU A 88 -2.43 -1.35 -18.83
CA GLU A 88 -1.16 -1.74 -19.44
C GLU A 88 -0.62 -3.08 -18.85
N LEU A 89 -0.82 -3.34 -17.57
CA LEU A 89 -0.48 -4.63 -16.95
C LEU A 89 -1.32 -5.77 -17.54
N VAL A 90 -2.60 -5.57 -17.81
CA VAL A 90 -3.47 -6.55 -18.47
C VAL A 90 -2.96 -6.89 -19.87
N LYS A 91 -2.48 -5.89 -20.64
CA LYS A 91 -1.87 -6.05 -21.96
C LYS A 91 -0.51 -6.77 -21.91
N GLY A 92 0.17 -6.75 -20.76
CA GLY A 92 1.53 -7.25 -20.61
C GLY A 92 2.60 -6.27 -21.12
N THR A 93 2.28 -4.98 -21.13
CA THR A 93 3.22 -3.90 -21.46
C THR A 93 4.43 -3.97 -20.52
N ASP A 94 5.61 -3.64 -21.03
CA ASP A 94 6.83 -3.61 -20.24
C ASP A 94 6.71 -2.63 -19.07
N LEU A 95 7.16 -3.03 -17.86
CA LEU A 95 6.93 -2.26 -16.64
C LEU A 95 7.68 -0.92 -16.64
N GLU A 96 8.87 -0.86 -17.22
CA GLU A 96 9.61 0.40 -17.36
C GLU A 96 8.89 1.35 -18.31
N HIS A 97 8.29 0.82 -19.38
CA HIS A 97 7.47 1.63 -20.28
C HIS A 97 6.20 2.15 -19.62
N ILE A 98 5.54 1.34 -18.77
CA ILE A 98 4.39 1.82 -17.97
C ILE A 98 4.85 2.94 -17.03
N LEU A 99 6.00 2.77 -16.36
CA LEU A 99 6.56 3.79 -15.49
C LEU A 99 6.84 5.10 -16.25
N GLU A 100 7.43 5.03 -17.44
CA GLU A 100 7.64 6.20 -18.29
C GLU A 100 6.32 6.92 -18.67
N MET A 101 5.26 6.15 -18.93
CA MET A 101 3.93 6.73 -19.19
C MET A 101 3.40 7.48 -17.98
N ILE A 102 3.51 6.90 -16.76
CA ILE A 102 3.11 7.53 -15.51
C ILE A 102 3.90 8.82 -15.27
N LEU A 103 5.23 8.76 -15.41
CA LEU A 103 6.09 9.94 -15.21
C LEU A 103 5.77 11.09 -16.14
N ARG A 104 5.24 10.81 -17.34
CA ARG A 104 4.84 11.82 -18.31
C ARG A 104 3.42 12.35 -18.11
N GLN A 105 2.50 11.52 -17.63
CA GLN A 105 1.06 11.81 -17.62
C GLN A 105 0.53 12.25 -16.27
N ASP A 106 1.17 11.85 -15.17
CA ASP A 106 0.73 12.18 -13.81
C ASP A 106 1.42 13.45 -13.30
N PRO A 107 0.71 14.59 -13.24
CA PRO A 107 1.30 15.85 -12.77
C PRO A 107 1.67 15.83 -11.28
N GLY A 108 1.12 14.87 -10.51
CA GLY A 108 1.39 14.70 -9.09
C GLY A 108 2.44 13.65 -8.76
N VAL A 109 3.06 13.02 -9.77
CA VAL A 109 3.97 11.88 -9.58
C VAL A 109 5.15 12.19 -8.65
N GLY A 110 5.62 13.44 -8.63
CA GLY A 110 6.69 13.87 -7.72
C GLY A 110 6.38 13.70 -6.23
N MET A 111 5.11 13.58 -5.84
CA MET A 111 4.64 13.36 -4.48
C MET A 111 4.14 11.93 -4.25
N ARG A 112 4.43 10.99 -5.16
CA ARG A 112 3.94 9.60 -5.11
C ARG A 112 5.06 8.59 -5.09
N GLN A 113 4.73 7.42 -4.59
CA GLN A 113 5.50 6.20 -4.80
C GLN A 113 4.66 5.25 -5.66
N VAL A 114 5.29 4.66 -6.66
CA VAL A 114 4.69 3.67 -7.56
C VAL A 114 5.60 2.45 -7.60
N ALA A 115 5.03 1.27 -7.53
CA ALA A 115 5.77 0.04 -7.71
C ALA A 115 4.94 -1.01 -8.45
N MET A 116 5.60 -1.82 -9.26
CA MET A 116 5.00 -2.87 -10.07
C MET A 116 5.86 -4.13 -10.03
N LEU A 117 5.19 -5.29 -9.98
CA LEU A 117 5.80 -6.62 -10.14
C LEU A 117 5.00 -7.41 -11.17
N ALA A 118 5.66 -8.12 -12.05
CA ALA A 118 5.05 -9.03 -13.02
C ALA A 118 5.56 -10.48 -12.87
N VAL A 119 4.73 -11.44 -13.21
CA VAL A 119 5.00 -12.87 -13.02
C VAL A 119 6.25 -13.36 -13.76
N GLU A 120 6.67 -12.67 -14.82
CA GLU A 120 7.91 -12.96 -15.54
C GLU A 120 9.18 -12.51 -14.81
N GLY A 121 9.08 -12.03 -13.57
CA GLY A 121 10.21 -11.55 -12.77
C GLY A 121 10.63 -10.10 -13.09
N ARG A 122 9.79 -9.37 -13.83
CA ARG A 122 10.01 -7.94 -14.10
C ARG A 122 9.51 -7.11 -12.93
N ARG A 123 10.20 -6.02 -12.68
CA ARG A 123 9.85 -5.04 -11.64
C ARG A 123 10.18 -3.63 -12.09
N ALA A 124 9.39 -2.68 -11.66
CA ALA A 124 9.68 -1.25 -11.81
C ALA A 124 9.15 -0.49 -10.59
N GLY A 125 9.82 0.58 -10.20
CA GLY A 125 9.43 1.38 -9.07
C GLY A 125 9.98 2.79 -9.11
N PHE A 126 9.26 3.72 -8.47
CA PHE A 126 9.62 5.12 -8.40
C PHE A 126 9.19 5.71 -7.06
N THR A 127 10.08 6.48 -6.46
CA THR A 127 9.79 7.33 -5.30
C THR A 127 9.99 8.78 -5.72
N GLY A 128 8.91 9.55 -5.70
CA GLY A 128 8.93 10.95 -6.09
C GLY A 128 9.76 11.82 -5.14
N PRO A 129 10.51 12.81 -5.66
CA PRO A 129 11.41 13.64 -4.84
C PRO A 129 10.68 14.58 -3.87
N ALA A 130 9.38 14.75 -4.02
CA ALA A 130 8.54 15.58 -3.15
C ALA A 130 7.67 14.75 -2.18
N THR A 131 7.98 13.46 -1.99
CA THR A 131 7.47 12.64 -0.89
C THR A 131 8.07 13.09 0.45
N SER A 132 7.85 12.38 1.52
CA SER A 132 8.40 12.78 2.83
C SER A 132 9.93 12.67 2.89
N VAL A 133 10.52 13.29 3.92
CA VAL A 133 11.98 13.32 4.13
C VAL A 133 12.58 11.92 4.24
N ILE A 134 11.85 10.97 4.85
CA ILE A 134 12.26 9.57 4.93
C ILE A 134 11.24 8.74 4.16
N ALA A 135 11.50 8.61 2.86
CA ALA A 135 10.79 7.73 1.94
C ALA A 135 11.81 6.77 1.32
N ALA A 136 11.46 5.50 1.24
CA ALA A 136 12.35 4.47 0.72
C ALA A 136 11.55 3.38 -0.02
N HIS A 137 12.23 2.69 -0.93
CA HIS A 137 11.73 1.48 -1.55
C HIS A 137 12.88 0.49 -1.81
N ASP A 138 12.55 -0.79 -1.81
CA ASP A 138 13.44 -1.87 -2.23
C ASP A 138 12.63 -2.92 -3.00
N GLN A 139 13.21 -3.43 -4.07
CA GLN A 139 12.63 -4.46 -4.91
C GLN A 139 13.67 -5.52 -5.22
N GLY A 140 13.32 -6.78 -5.05
CA GLY A 140 14.24 -7.87 -5.27
C GLY A 140 13.60 -9.22 -5.44
N GLN A 141 14.43 -10.24 -5.41
CA GLN A 141 14.04 -11.64 -5.40
C GLN A 141 14.51 -12.30 -4.10
N VAL A 142 13.70 -13.12 -3.50
CA VAL A 142 14.08 -13.93 -2.35
C VAL A 142 15.07 -15.00 -2.81
N GLY A 143 16.29 -14.98 -2.24
CA GLY A 143 17.38 -15.84 -2.66
C GLY A 143 17.00 -17.33 -2.69
N GLY A 144 17.32 -18.00 -3.81
CA GLY A 144 17.02 -19.42 -4.01
C GLY A 144 15.56 -19.75 -4.27
N THR A 145 14.72 -18.78 -4.53
CA THR A 145 13.28 -18.94 -4.82
C THR A 145 12.85 -18.20 -6.09
N GLU A 146 11.62 -18.41 -6.53
CA GLU A 146 10.97 -17.67 -7.62
C GLU A 146 10.02 -16.58 -7.07
N ILE A 147 10.27 -16.11 -5.84
CA ILE A 147 9.47 -15.08 -5.18
C ILE A 147 10.12 -13.72 -5.40
N TRP A 148 9.35 -12.81 -5.99
CA TRP A 148 9.70 -11.40 -6.18
C TRP A 148 8.98 -10.55 -5.16
N TYR A 149 9.61 -9.47 -4.70
CA TYR A 149 9.02 -8.56 -3.72
C TYR A 149 9.25 -7.09 -4.07
N SER A 150 8.40 -6.25 -3.51
CA SER A 150 8.58 -4.80 -3.43
C SER A 150 8.12 -4.33 -2.05
N VAL A 151 8.97 -3.59 -1.37
CA VAL A 151 8.69 -2.92 -0.08
C VAL A 151 8.91 -1.44 -0.29
N GLN A 152 7.93 -0.62 0.04
CA GLN A 152 8.06 0.83 -0.07
C GLN A 152 7.22 1.55 0.99
N GLY A 153 7.58 2.78 1.28
CA GLY A 153 6.80 3.65 2.14
C GLY A 153 7.45 5.00 2.34
N ASP A 154 6.72 5.87 3.00
CA ASP A 154 7.16 7.20 3.35
C ASP A 154 6.74 7.60 4.78
N ASN A 155 7.26 8.73 5.27
CA ASN A 155 7.09 9.17 6.66
C ASN A 155 7.58 8.15 7.69
N PHE A 156 8.58 7.38 7.35
CA PHE A 156 9.22 6.48 8.30
C PHE A 156 9.99 7.25 9.38
N PRO A 157 10.15 6.68 10.59
CA PRO A 157 10.98 7.28 11.64
C PRO A 157 12.47 7.22 11.31
N THR A 158 12.93 6.17 10.61
CA THR A 158 14.33 5.96 10.20
C THR A 158 14.41 5.27 8.84
N ASP A 159 15.58 5.27 8.23
CA ASP A 159 15.91 4.55 6.99
C ASP A 159 16.08 3.03 7.17
N GLU A 160 16.13 2.54 8.41
CA GLU A 160 16.21 1.10 8.72
C GLU A 160 14.90 0.34 8.52
N VAL A 161 13.77 1.03 8.31
CA VAL A 161 12.44 0.42 8.27
C VAL A 161 12.30 -0.53 7.08
N VAL A 162 12.66 -0.07 5.87
CA VAL A 162 12.58 -0.91 4.65
C VAL A 162 13.56 -2.09 4.71
N PRO A 163 14.84 -1.91 5.08
CA PRO A 163 15.77 -3.04 5.28
C PRO A 163 15.24 -4.09 6.26
N ALA A 164 14.65 -3.70 7.39
CA ALA A 164 14.09 -4.64 8.36
C ALA A 164 12.91 -5.45 7.78
N ALA A 165 12.04 -4.82 7.01
CA ALA A 165 10.93 -5.51 6.34
C ALA A 165 11.41 -6.49 5.27
N VAL A 166 12.40 -6.10 4.47
CA VAL A 166 13.02 -6.97 3.45
C VAL A 166 13.68 -8.17 4.11
N GLN A 167 14.41 -7.96 5.19
CA GLN A 167 15.03 -9.06 5.94
C GLN A 167 13.95 -10.02 6.48
N ALA A 168 12.89 -9.51 7.12
CA ALA A 168 11.82 -10.33 7.64
C ALA A 168 11.12 -11.15 6.54
N LEU A 169 10.89 -10.55 5.37
CA LEU A 169 10.28 -11.23 4.21
C LEU A 169 11.20 -12.32 3.64
N THR A 170 12.50 -12.06 3.56
CA THR A 170 13.46 -12.98 2.91
C THR A 170 13.88 -14.14 3.81
N ASP A 171 13.98 -13.90 5.12
CA ASP A 171 14.40 -14.92 6.09
C ASP A 171 13.27 -15.91 6.42
N HIS A 172 12.02 -15.50 6.29
CA HIS A 172 10.87 -16.34 6.56
C HIS A 172 10.75 -17.45 5.50
N LYS A 173 10.48 -18.69 5.91
CA LYS A 173 10.43 -19.87 5.00
C LYS A 173 9.02 -20.39 4.74
N GLU A 174 8.01 -19.78 5.34
CA GLU A 174 6.62 -20.16 5.17
C GLU A 174 6.02 -19.64 3.85
N ASP A 175 4.70 -19.73 3.69
CA ASP A 175 4.02 -19.31 2.48
C ASP A 175 4.13 -17.81 2.22
N LEU A 176 3.78 -17.39 1.01
CA LEU A 176 3.92 -16.02 0.55
C LEU A 176 3.17 -15.01 1.43
N ALA A 177 1.98 -15.40 1.93
CA ALA A 177 1.16 -14.52 2.75
C ALA A 177 1.77 -14.32 4.14
N GLU A 178 2.35 -15.36 4.74
CA GLU A 178 3.06 -15.24 6.02
C GLU A 178 4.31 -14.37 5.90
N ARG A 179 5.09 -14.52 4.82
CA ARG A 179 6.25 -13.64 4.53
C ARG A 179 5.85 -12.17 4.50
N VAL A 180 4.77 -11.85 3.80
CA VAL A 180 4.26 -10.47 3.70
C VAL A 180 3.75 -9.98 5.05
N MET A 181 3.03 -10.80 5.80
CA MET A 181 2.53 -10.40 7.12
C MET A 181 3.68 -10.16 8.11
N THR A 182 4.70 -11.02 8.11
CA THR A 182 5.90 -10.84 8.96
C THR A 182 6.65 -9.56 8.61
N ALA A 183 6.74 -9.23 7.32
CA ALA A 183 7.32 -7.96 6.89
C ALA A 183 6.48 -6.73 7.31
N MET A 184 5.14 -6.83 7.31
CA MET A 184 4.26 -5.81 7.87
C MET A 184 4.52 -5.58 9.36
N GLU A 185 4.70 -6.66 10.12
CA GLU A 185 5.04 -6.58 11.55
C GLU A 185 6.43 -5.99 11.79
N ALA A 186 7.39 -6.26 10.91
CA ALA A 186 8.73 -5.66 11.01
C ALA A 186 8.69 -4.14 10.82
N ILE A 187 7.87 -3.63 9.89
CA ILE A 187 7.63 -2.19 9.72
C ILE A 187 6.95 -1.62 10.97
N ASP A 188 5.91 -2.28 11.47
CA ASP A 188 5.20 -1.86 12.69
C ASP A 188 6.15 -1.78 13.89
N ALA A 189 7.01 -2.78 14.09
CA ALA A 189 8.00 -2.82 15.18
C ALA A 189 9.05 -1.70 15.08
N LYS A 190 9.34 -1.22 13.86
CA LYS A 190 10.23 -0.06 13.61
C LYS A 190 9.51 1.28 13.69
N GLY A 191 8.23 1.31 14.07
CA GLY A 191 7.45 2.53 14.28
C GLY A 191 6.56 2.97 13.11
N GLY A 192 6.56 2.25 11.99
CA GLY A 192 5.66 2.46 10.86
C GLY A 192 5.61 3.91 10.37
N ASP A 193 4.43 4.50 10.34
CA ASP A 193 4.25 5.91 10.03
C ASP A 193 4.41 6.77 11.29
N ARG A 194 5.47 7.58 11.35
CA ARG A 194 5.81 8.43 12.50
C ARG A 194 4.74 9.45 12.91
N ARG A 195 3.75 9.69 12.07
CA ARG A 195 2.62 10.59 12.35
C ARG A 195 1.56 9.92 13.23
N CYS A 196 1.51 8.59 13.22
CA CYS A 196 0.60 7.81 14.03
C CYS A 196 1.16 7.51 15.42
N SER A 197 0.27 7.58 16.40
CA SER A 197 0.52 7.19 17.78
C SER A 197 -0.81 6.91 18.49
N CYS A 198 -0.74 6.44 19.73
CA CYS A 198 -1.95 6.30 20.56
C CYS A 198 -2.65 7.63 20.86
N ALA A 199 -1.96 8.76 20.69
CA ALA A 199 -2.50 10.10 20.90
C ALA A 199 -3.06 10.75 19.63
N SER A 200 -2.76 10.21 18.44
CA SER A 200 -3.25 10.78 17.17
C SER A 200 -4.74 10.47 16.94
N GLU A 201 -5.45 11.44 16.36
CA GLU A 201 -6.88 11.30 16.02
C GLU A 201 -7.08 10.45 14.76
N PRO A 202 -8.13 9.61 14.72
CA PRO A 202 -9.05 9.32 15.81
C PRO A 202 -8.38 8.47 16.90
N LYS A 203 -8.59 8.83 18.16
CA LYS A 203 -8.04 8.09 19.30
C LYS A 203 -8.65 6.70 19.39
N PRO A 204 -7.87 5.68 19.78
CA PRO A 204 -8.40 4.34 20.02
C PRO A 204 -9.37 4.35 21.22
N SER A 205 -10.42 3.53 21.13
CA SER A 205 -11.42 3.37 22.19
C SER A 205 -10.97 2.44 23.34
N THR A 206 -9.84 1.73 23.16
CA THR A 206 -9.27 0.78 24.13
C THR A 206 -7.86 1.19 24.52
N ALA A 207 -7.31 0.56 25.56
CA ALA A 207 -5.93 0.77 25.99
C ALA A 207 -4.95 0.54 24.83
N CYS A 208 -4.06 1.49 24.59
CA CYS A 208 -3.15 1.50 23.45
C CYS A 208 -1.71 1.65 23.95
N GLU A 209 -0.86 0.70 23.63
CA GLU A 209 0.57 0.76 23.91
C GLU A 209 1.35 1.36 22.74
N THR A 210 1.04 0.88 21.53
CA THR A 210 1.66 1.35 20.27
C THR A 210 0.61 1.41 19.17
N ARG A 211 0.73 2.40 18.29
CA ARG A 211 -0.11 2.54 17.11
C ARG A 211 0.66 3.23 16.01
N THR A 212 0.85 2.54 14.91
CA THR A 212 1.69 2.96 13.77
C THR A 212 0.89 3.24 12.51
N ALA A 213 -0.42 2.95 12.56
CA ALA A 213 -1.36 3.16 11.45
C ALA A 213 -2.77 3.39 11.98
N HIS A 214 -3.66 3.92 11.15
CA HIS A 214 -5.10 4.01 11.41
C HIS A 214 -5.90 2.98 10.60
N VAL A 215 -5.36 2.55 9.46
CA VAL A 215 -5.97 1.55 8.58
C VAL A 215 -4.90 0.58 8.08
N ALA A 216 -5.30 -0.66 7.80
CA ALA A 216 -4.44 -1.67 7.20
C ALA A 216 -5.25 -2.65 6.34
N TYR A 217 -4.62 -3.27 5.36
CA TYR A 217 -5.22 -4.39 4.63
C TYR A 217 -4.16 -5.41 4.20
N MET A 218 -4.64 -6.60 3.87
CA MET A 218 -3.88 -7.64 3.21
C MET A 218 -4.78 -8.40 2.24
N LEU A 219 -4.29 -8.60 1.02
CA LEU A 219 -4.98 -9.30 -0.05
C LEU A 219 -4.06 -10.42 -0.58
N ARG A 220 -4.64 -11.60 -0.80
CA ARG A 220 -4.02 -12.67 -1.58
C ARG A 220 -4.89 -12.96 -2.79
N ALA A 221 -4.30 -12.88 -3.97
CA ALA A 221 -4.90 -13.33 -5.23
C ALA A 221 -4.17 -14.56 -5.73
N ASP A 222 -4.91 -15.62 -5.99
CA ASP A 222 -4.40 -16.82 -6.64
C ASP A 222 -4.55 -16.68 -8.17
N LYS A 223 -3.79 -17.47 -8.93
CA LYS A 223 -3.78 -17.40 -10.41
C LYS A 223 -5.16 -17.63 -11.03
N SER A 224 -6.02 -18.38 -10.35
CA SER A 224 -7.39 -18.67 -10.80
C SER A 224 -8.40 -17.56 -10.50
N ASP A 225 -8.02 -16.58 -9.69
CA ASP A 225 -8.89 -15.46 -9.36
C ASP A 225 -9.06 -14.51 -10.56
N SER A 226 -10.07 -13.68 -10.53
CA SER A 226 -10.33 -12.72 -11.60
C SER A 226 -10.93 -11.44 -11.06
N ASN A 227 -10.56 -10.32 -11.65
CA ASN A 227 -11.25 -9.06 -11.45
C ASN A 227 -12.60 -9.07 -12.16
N ARG A 228 -13.53 -8.21 -11.72
CA ARG A 228 -14.84 -8.01 -12.35
C ARG A 228 -14.76 -6.84 -13.34
N GLU A 229 -14.86 -5.62 -12.84
CA GLU A 229 -14.95 -4.41 -13.67
C GLU A 229 -13.78 -3.45 -13.49
N SER A 230 -13.02 -3.62 -12.40
CA SER A 230 -11.98 -2.69 -11.99
C SER A 230 -10.68 -3.40 -11.59
N TYR A 231 -9.68 -2.61 -11.29
CA TYR A 231 -8.31 -3.04 -10.99
C TYR A 231 -8.14 -3.72 -9.61
N ASN A 232 -9.18 -3.71 -8.76
CA ASN A 232 -9.12 -4.30 -7.42
C ASN A 232 -10.48 -4.77 -6.87
N ASP A 233 -11.42 -5.10 -7.74
CA ASP A 233 -12.79 -5.55 -7.38
C ASP A 233 -12.98 -7.07 -7.50
N GLY A 234 -11.89 -7.83 -7.59
CA GLY A 234 -11.90 -9.27 -7.77
C GLY A 234 -12.47 -10.04 -6.59
N ARG A 235 -12.80 -11.31 -6.86
CA ARG A 235 -13.01 -12.32 -5.82
C ARG A 235 -11.66 -12.97 -5.53
N TYR A 236 -10.99 -12.49 -4.53
CA TYR A 236 -9.66 -12.94 -4.17
C TYR A 236 -9.71 -14.09 -3.14
N ALA A 237 -8.69 -14.94 -3.16
CA ALA A 237 -8.53 -16.04 -2.21
C ALA A 237 -8.55 -15.56 -0.74
N MET A 238 -8.05 -14.35 -0.49
CA MET A 238 -8.14 -13.68 0.82
C MET A 238 -8.24 -12.17 0.62
N TYR A 239 -9.10 -11.54 1.39
CA TYR A 239 -9.09 -10.11 1.61
C TYR A 239 -9.43 -9.79 3.07
N LEU A 240 -8.51 -9.14 3.75
CA LEU A 240 -8.64 -8.70 5.13
C LEU A 240 -8.38 -7.20 5.19
N SER A 241 -9.26 -6.45 5.82
CA SER A 241 -9.08 -5.03 6.06
C SER A 241 -9.37 -4.67 7.52
N VAL A 242 -8.68 -3.66 8.01
CA VAL A 242 -8.83 -3.11 9.35
C VAL A 242 -8.97 -1.61 9.22
N SER A 243 -10.06 -1.07 9.76
CA SER A 243 -10.24 0.36 9.97
C SER A 243 -10.23 0.64 11.48
N GLY A 244 -9.50 1.67 11.89
CA GLY A 244 -9.32 2.00 13.30
C GLY A 244 -10.61 2.31 14.06
N ASP A 245 -11.67 2.71 13.36
CA ASP A 245 -13.02 2.93 13.90
C ASP A 245 -13.87 1.66 13.98
N HIS A 246 -13.43 0.55 13.36
CA HIS A 246 -14.13 -0.74 13.34
C HIS A 246 -13.33 -1.86 14.03
N ILE A 247 -12.40 -1.51 14.90
CA ILE A 247 -11.67 -2.49 15.75
C ILE A 247 -12.60 -2.97 16.86
N LYS A 248 -12.71 -4.30 17.00
CA LYS A 248 -13.58 -4.92 18.02
C LYS A 248 -12.94 -4.81 19.41
N PRO A 249 -13.73 -4.88 20.50
CA PRO A 249 -13.21 -4.77 21.88
C PRO A 249 -12.13 -5.79 22.25
N ASN A 250 -12.11 -6.95 21.59
CA ASN A 250 -11.14 -8.02 21.80
C ASN A 250 -9.95 -7.99 20.81
N GLU A 251 -9.92 -7.02 19.90
CA GLU A 251 -8.83 -6.80 18.95
C GLU A 251 -7.86 -5.73 19.46
N ASN A 252 -6.68 -5.64 18.85
CA ASN A 252 -5.66 -4.68 19.25
C ASN A 252 -5.95 -3.29 18.62
N PRO A 253 -5.79 -2.16 19.34
CA PRO A 253 -6.00 -0.83 18.80
C PRO A 253 -5.01 -0.44 17.67
N ASN A 254 -3.91 -1.17 17.50
CA ASN A 254 -3.02 -1.03 16.35
C ASN A 254 -3.53 -1.87 15.17
N PRO A 255 -3.93 -1.24 14.03
CA PRO A 255 -4.46 -1.96 12.87
C PRO A 255 -3.55 -3.06 12.32
N VAL A 256 -2.23 -2.93 12.40
CA VAL A 256 -1.31 -3.98 11.94
C VAL A 256 -1.39 -5.22 12.82
N LYS A 257 -1.45 -5.04 14.15
CA LYS A 257 -1.62 -6.14 15.10
C LYS A 257 -3.00 -6.80 14.95
N THR A 258 -4.05 -6.00 14.73
CA THR A 258 -5.39 -6.54 14.43
C THR A 258 -5.42 -7.27 13.09
N LEU A 259 -4.71 -6.78 12.07
CA LEU A 259 -4.59 -7.49 10.79
C LEU A 259 -3.94 -8.88 11.00
N ARG A 260 -2.88 -8.99 11.83
CA ARG A 260 -2.30 -10.28 12.23
C ARG A 260 -3.34 -11.19 12.90
N MET A 261 -4.11 -10.70 13.85
CA MET A 261 -5.15 -11.49 14.51
C MET A 261 -6.19 -12.02 13.51
N ARG A 262 -6.64 -11.19 12.57
CA ARG A 262 -7.60 -11.59 11.54
C ARG A 262 -7.00 -12.56 10.53
N TYR A 263 -5.72 -12.41 10.21
CA TYR A 263 -5.01 -13.34 9.34
C TYR A 263 -4.83 -14.73 9.99
N ASP A 264 -4.49 -14.78 11.27
CA ASP A 264 -4.38 -16.04 12.00
C ASP A 264 -5.73 -16.74 12.14
N GLU A 265 -6.82 -15.98 12.35
CA GLU A 265 -8.18 -16.50 12.31
C GLU A 265 -8.54 -17.09 10.94
N TRP A 266 -8.22 -16.35 9.86
CA TRP A 266 -8.45 -16.82 8.50
C TRP A 266 -7.67 -18.12 8.21
N LYS A 267 -6.39 -18.21 8.61
CA LYS A 267 -5.60 -19.47 8.46
C LYS A 267 -6.26 -20.65 9.18
N ARG A 268 -6.77 -20.42 10.38
CA ARG A 268 -7.37 -21.46 11.22
C ARG A 268 -8.73 -21.95 10.70
N THR A 269 -9.48 -21.08 10.06
CA THR A 269 -10.84 -21.38 9.54
C THR A 269 -10.86 -21.82 8.09
N ARG A 270 -9.72 -21.74 7.39
CA ARG A 270 -9.62 -22.16 5.99
C ARG A 270 -9.74 -23.68 5.89
N PRO A 271 -10.67 -24.24 5.09
CA PRO A 271 -10.66 -25.66 4.76
C PRO A 271 -9.37 -26.00 3.99
N ASN A 272 -8.74 -27.11 4.39
CA ASN A 272 -7.57 -27.68 3.69
C ASN A 272 -7.91 -28.10 2.27
#